data_acac083b03e9fb309a4b08fb7d2f4b44
#
_entry.id   acac083b03e9fb309a4b08fb7d2f4b44
#
_cell.length_a   1.000
_cell.length_b   1.000
_cell.length_c   1.000
_cell.angle_alpha   90.00
_cell.angle_beta   90.00
_cell.angle_gamma   90.00
#
_symmetry.space_group_name_H-M   'P 1'
#
loop_
_entity.id
_entity.type
_entity.pdbx_description
1 polymer ?
#
loop_
_entity_poly.entity_id
_entity_poly.type
_entity_poly.pdbx_seq_one_letter_code
_entity_poly.pdbx_strand_id
1 'polypeptide(L)'
;MKKIAIALMCMIFATGAAMAQKQFTFGPKIGVDYTHYWGEDVEHGGQLNYQAGLFMEYRFTNKFSIAPEVVFAAQGGKYEIDYRGTVYKETDNVNYINVPVMFKFYVVPALSIDFGPQVGFNIYSKNTQELKAGGEGGKKTYDMKDGTKSVDVGLGLGLTYNITNDVFVQGRYTMGLTETFKKELELFNGKAKNGNAQIAIGYRF
;
A
#
# COMPACT_ATOMS: atom_id res chain seq x y z
N MET A 1 20.43 9.59 17.37
CA MET A 1 19.53 9.72 16.20
C MET A 1 18.09 9.26 16.49
N LYS A 2 17.85 8.08 17.09
CA LYS A 2 16.47 7.59 17.41
C LYS A 2 15.70 8.53 18.37
N LYS A 3 16.34 9.13 19.38
CA LYS A 3 15.71 10.05 20.32
C LYS A 3 15.30 11.39 19.67
N ILE A 4 16.04 11.85 18.68
CA ILE A 4 15.74 13.10 17.94
C ILE A 4 14.53 12.88 17.00
N ALA A 5 14.41 11.73 16.37
CA ALA A 5 13.25 11.39 15.54
C ALA A 5 11.96 11.29 16.36
N ILE A 6 12.02 10.71 17.56
CA ILE A 6 10.88 10.65 18.49
C ILE A 6 10.51 12.05 19.01
N ALA A 7 11.51 12.89 19.35
CA ALA A 7 11.28 14.26 19.79
C ALA A 7 10.68 15.14 18.68
N LEU A 8 11.15 14.99 17.43
CA LEU A 8 10.55 15.66 16.26
C LEU A 8 9.11 15.19 16.03
N MET A 9 8.83 13.91 16.16
CA MET A 9 7.50 13.36 16.05
C MET A 9 6.57 13.88 17.17
N CYS A 10 7.06 13.96 18.42
CA CYS A 10 6.32 14.56 19.53
C CYS A 10 6.11 16.08 19.38
N MET A 11 7.08 16.82 18.83
CA MET A 11 6.92 18.25 18.55
C MET A 11 5.87 18.54 17.48
N ILE A 12 5.79 17.70 16.44
CA ILE A 12 4.74 17.80 15.40
C ILE A 12 3.35 17.60 16.03
N PHE A 13 3.22 16.72 17.02
CA PHE A 13 1.96 16.51 17.74
C PHE A 13 1.64 17.63 18.73
N ALA A 14 2.64 18.24 19.37
CA ALA A 14 2.43 19.26 20.40
C ALA A 14 2.07 20.65 19.83
N THR A 15 2.56 21.02 18.66
CA THR A 15 2.24 22.31 18.01
C THR A 15 0.87 22.32 17.32
N GLY A 16 0.31 21.14 17.01
CA GLY A 16 -1.03 21.01 16.40
C GLY A 16 -2.20 21.33 17.34
N ALA A 17 -2.00 21.18 18.63
CA ALA A 17 -3.09 21.31 19.62
C ALA A 17 -3.59 22.75 19.85
N ALA A 18 -2.83 23.77 19.48
CA ALA A 18 -3.14 25.16 19.83
C ALA A 18 -3.82 25.99 18.73
N MET A 19 -3.85 25.55 17.47
CA MET A 19 -4.30 26.40 16.36
C MET A 19 -5.34 25.81 15.38
N ALA A 20 -5.94 24.65 15.63
CA ALA A 20 -6.58 23.95 14.54
C ALA A 20 -7.86 23.16 14.82
N GLN A 21 -8.80 23.68 15.53
CA GLN A 21 -10.07 22.94 15.78
C GLN A 21 -10.93 22.62 14.54
N LYS A 22 -10.56 23.03 13.33
CA LYS A 22 -11.26 22.67 12.07
C LYS A 22 -10.36 22.36 10.87
N GLN A 23 -9.05 22.59 10.95
CA GLN A 23 -8.15 22.46 9.80
C GLN A 23 -7.28 21.23 9.84
N PHE A 24 -7.06 20.66 11.01
CA PHE A 24 -6.20 19.51 11.21
C PHE A 24 -6.98 18.35 11.81
N THR A 25 -6.95 17.21 11.15
CA THR A 25 -7.52 15.95 11.62
C THR A 25 -6.50 14.83 11.47
N PHE A 26 -6.61 13.80 12.28
CA PHE A 26 -5.77 12.61 12.21
C PHE A 26 -6.55 11.39 12.70
N GLY A 27 -6.03 10.21 12.40
CA GLY A 27 -6.65 9.01 12.91
C GLY A 27 -6.13 7.73 12.28
N PRO A 28 -6.67 6.58 12.71
CA PRO A 28 -6.39 5.29 12.13
C PRO A 28 -7.21 5.03 10.87
N LYS A 29 -6.67 4.20 9.99
CA LYS A 29 -7.39 3.60 8.87
C LYS A 29 -7.00 2.13 8.70
N ILE A 30 -7.96 1.32 8.27
CA ILE A 30 -7.76 -0.07 7.91
C ILE A 30 -8.44 -0.35 6.58
N GLY A 31 -7.95 -1.32 5.84
CA GLY A 31 -8.54 -1.64 4.54
C GLY A 31 -8.12 -2.99 3.99
N VAL A 32 -8.72 -3.32 2.87
CA VAL A 32 -8.39 -4.47 2.05
C VAL A 32 -7.82 -3.98 0.72
N ASP A 33 -6.86 -4.72 0.22
CA ASP A 33 -6.11 -4.40 -0.98
C ASP A 33 -6.20 -5.57 -1.95
N TYR A 34 -6.45 -5.27 -3.22
CA TYR A 34 -6.21 -6.19 -4.32
C TYR A 34 -4.92 -5.77 -4.99
N THR A 35 -3.87 -6.56 -4.77
CA THR A 35 -2.52 -6.27 -5.28
C THR A 35 -2.20 -7.18 -6.45
N HIS A 36 -1.50 -6.65 -7.43
CA HIS A 36 -1.05 -7.37 -8.61
C HIS A 36 0.25 -6.75 -9.13
N TYR A 37 0.95 -7.51 -9.96
CA TYR A 37 2.08 -6.97 -10.72
C TYR A 37 1.61 -6.58 -12.11
N TRP A 38 2.19 -5.54 -12.67
CA TRP A 38 2.00 -5.11 -14.05
C TRP A 38 3.35 -4.78 -14.70
N GLY A 39 3.44 -4.88 -16.01
CA GLY A 39 4.68 -4.68 -16.76
C GLY A 39 4.73 -5.55 -18.01
N GLU A 40 5.85 -5.55 -18.72
CA GLU A 40 6.07 -6.42 -19.86
C GLU A 40 6.30 -7.87 -19.37
N ASP A 41 5.64 -8.84 -20.02
CA ASP A 41 5.75 -10.28 -19.77
C ASP A 41 5.39 -10.72 -18.32
N VAL A 42 4.48 -9.99 -17.65
CA VAL A 42 4.03 -10.31 -16.30
C VAL A 42 2.65 -10.98 -16.32
N GLU A 43 2.62 -12.31 -16.29
CA GLU A 43 1.39 -13.11 -16.15
C GLU A 43 1.15 -13.50 -14.68
N HIS A 44 0.86 -12.52 -13.79
CA HIS A 44 0.57 -12.82 -12.40
C HIS A 44 -0.85 -12.39 -12.03
N GLY A 45 -1.58 -13.34 -11.44
CA GLY A 45 -2.87 -13.07 -10.83
C GLY A 45 -2.75 -12.14 -9.62
N GLY A 46 -3.82 -11.40 -9.36
CA GLY A 46 -3.88 -10.55 -8.18
C GLY A 46 -4.13 -11.35 -6.90
N GLN A 47 -3.81 -10.72 -5.78
CA GLN A 47 -3.96 -11.28 -4.44
C GLN A 47 -4.71 -10.29 -3.55
N LEU A 48 -5.68 -10.81 -2.78
CA LEU A 48 -6.31 -10.05 -1.71
C LEU A 48 -5.37 -9.97 -0.51
N ASN A 49 -5.17 -8.76 -0.03
CA ASN A 49 -4.30 -8.42 1.08
C ASN A 49 -4.98 -7.42 2.02
N TYR A 50 -4.26 -6.93 3.00
CA TYR A 50 -4.77 -5.96 3.97
C TYR A 50 -3.78 -4.85 4.22
N GLN A 51 -4.33 -3.73 4.70
CA GLN A 51 -3.55 -2.58 5.13
C GLN A 51 -4.07 -2.02 6.44
N ALA A 52 -3.18 -1.43 7.21
CA ALA A 52 -3.51 -0.69 8.41
C ALA A 52 -2.51 0.46 8.60
N GLY A 53 -2.99 1.61 9.06
CA GLY A 53 -2.11 2.76 9.20
C GLY A 53 -2.75 3.93 9.89
N LEU A 54 -2.00 5.02 9.87
CA LEU A 54 -2.40 6.31 10.39
C LEU A 54 -2.38 7.33 9.26
N PHE A 55 -3.27 8.28 9.32
CA PHE A 55 -3.29 9.43 8.44
C PHE A 55 -3.36 10.72 9.24
N MET A 56 -2.90 11.80 8.63
CA MET A 56 -3.15 13.16 9.02
C MET A 56 -3.75 13.89 7.82
N GLU A 57 -4.60 14.87 8.07
CA GLU A 57 -5.12 15.74 7.02
C GLU A 57 -5.08 17.18 7.50
N TYR A 58 -4.47 18.04 6.70
CA TYR A 58 -4.49 19.48 6.89
C TYR A 58 -5.27 20.14 5.77
N ARG A 59 -6.36 20.82 6.13
CA ARG A 59 -7.26 21.48 5.19
C ARG A 59 -6.88 22.95 5.07
N PHE A 60 -6.32 23.32 3.91
CA PHE A 60 -5.95 24.72 3.62
C PHE A 60 -7.17 25.60 3.37
N THR A 61 -8.15 25.05 2.65
CA THR A 61 -9.41 25.71 2.29
C THR A 61 -10.55 24.70 2.39
N ASN A 62 -11.80 25.16 2.19
CA ASN A 62 -12.95 24.25 2.13
C ASN A 62 -12.88 23.24 0.97
N LYS A 63 -12.00 23.48 -0.02
CA LYS A 63 -11.88 22.64 -1.22
C LYS A 63 -10.56 21.86 -1.30
N PHE A 64 -9.52 22.26 -0.58
CA PHE A 64 -8.19 21.67 -0.72
C PHE A 64 -7.61 21.27 0.62
N SER A 65 -7.06 20.05 0.67
CA SER A 65 -6.27 19.55 1.78
C SER A 65 -5.08 18.74 1.31
N ILE A 66 -4.15 18.49 2.22
CA ILE A 66 -3.05 17.54 2.07
C ILE A 66 -3.17 16.50 3.16
N ALA A 67 -2.97 15.24 2.81
CA ALA A 67 -3.09 14.11 3.73
C ALA A 67 -1.87 13.20 3.61
N PRO A 68 -0.82 13.42 4.41
CA PRO A 68 0.24 12.44 4.60
C PRO A 68 -0.28 11.25 5.43
N GLU A 69 0.19 10.05 5.06
CA GLU A 69 -0.19 8.81 5.73
C GLU A 69 1.05 7.94 6.00
N VAL A 70 0.95 7.05 6.95
CA VAL A 70 1.90 5.95 7.17
C VAL A 70 1.10 4.67 7.28
N VAL A 71 1.31 3.76 6.33
CA VAL A 71 0.47 2.57 6.14
C VAL A 71 1.33 1.33 6.02
N PHE A 72 1.15 0.36 6.91
CA PHE A 72 1.57 -0.99 6.65
C PHE A 72 0.65 -1.61 5.61
N ALA A 73 1.22 -2.15 4.54
CA ALA A 73 0.48 -2.83 3.49
C ALA A 73 1.13 -4.18 3.18
N ALA A 74 0.36 -5.24 3.32
CA ALA A 74 0.69 -6.52 2.73
C ALA A 74 0.44 -6.42 1.22
N GLN A 75 1.43 -6.81 0.42
CA GLN A 75 1.35 -6.78 -1.04
C GLN A 75 1.93 -8.06 -1.63
N GLY A 76 1.80 -8.24 -2.92
CA GLY A 76 2.34 -9.38 -3.63
C GLY A 76 1.45 -9.82 -4.78
N GLY A 77 1.77 -10.99 -5.32
CA GLY A 77 1.04 -11.62 -6.40
C GLY A 77 0.92 -13.12 -6.18
N LYS A 78 0.00 -13.73 -6.91
CA LYS A 78 -0.23 -15.16 -6.87
C LYS A 78 -0.26 -15.70 -8.28
N TYR A 79 0.43 -16.81 -8.49
CA TYR A 79 0.46 -17.53 -9.73
C TYR A 79 0.04 -18.99 -9.50
N GLU A 80 -0.82 -19.52 -10.33
CA GLU A 80 -1.30 -20.90 -10.22
C GLU A 80 -1.42 -21.51 -11.60
N ILE A 81 -0.74 -22.64 -11.82
CA ILE A 81 -0.85 -23.46 -13.04
C ILE A 81 -1.34 -24.84 -12.64
N ASP A 82 -2.36 -25.33 -13.33
CA ASP A 82 -2.73 -26.74 -13.31
C ASP A 82 -2.26 -27.40 -14.61
N TYR A 83 -1.35 -28.34 -14.49
CA TYR A 83 -0.89 -29.14 -15.60
C TYR A 83 -1.12 -30.62 -15.33
N ARG A 84 -2.11 -31.22 -15.99
CA ARG A 84 -2.46 -32.64 -15.93
C ARG A 84 -2.69 -33.17 -14.51
N GLY A 85 -3.38 -32.40 -13.67
CA GLY A 85 -3.67 -32.77 -12.27
C GLY A 85 -2.53 -32.49 -11.30
N THR A 86 -1.45 -31.84 -11.75
CA THR A 86 -0.42 -31.28 -10.90
C THR A 86 -0.62 -29.79 -10.80
N VAL A 87 -0.95 -29.30 -9.59
CA VAL A 87 -1.12 -27.87 -9.33
C VAL A 87 0.17 -27.29 -8.79
N TYR A 88 0.74 -26.35 -9.55
CA TYR A 88 1.87 -25.54 -9.12
C TYR A 88 1.34 -24.16 -8.71
N LYS A 89 1.58 -23.78 -7.46
CA LYS A 89 1.14 -22.52 -6.92
C LYS A 89 2.33 -21.74 -6.36
N GLU A 90 2.46 -20.52 -6.81
CA GLU A 90 3.46 -19.58 -6.33
C GLU A 90 2.77 -18.36 -5.71
N THR A 91 3.24 -17.95 -4.54
CA THR A 91 2.69 -16.81 -3.81
C THR A 91 3.83 -15.94 -3.33
N ASP A 92 3.85 -14.71 -3.81
CA ASP A 92 4.75 -13.67 -3.35
C ASP A 92 4.09 -12.87 -2.23
N ASN A 93 4.79 -12.75 -1.11
CA ASN A 93 4.41 -11.87 -0.02
C ASN A 93 5.48 -10.80 0.14
N VAL A 94 5.16 -9.58 -0.26
CA VAL A 94 6.07 -8.44 -0.24
C VAL A 94 5.42 -7.33 0.54
N ASN A 95 5.85 -7.12 1.79
CA ASN A 95 5.21 -6.16 2.69
C ASN A 95 5.98 -4.84 2.72
N TYR A 96 5.23 -3.75 2.79
CA TYR A 96 5.76 -2.40 2.77
C TYR A 96 5.26 -1.57 3.94
N ILE A 97 6.07 -0.60 4.34
CA ILE A 97 5.61 0.61 5.00
C ILE A 97 5.51 1.68 3.92
N ASN A 98 4.29 2.04 3.57
CA ASN A 98 3.98 3.06 2.57
C ASN A 98 3.77 4.42 3.23
N VAL A 99 4.33 5.45 2.60
CA VAL A 99 4.16 6.85 2.99
C VAL A 99 3.57 7.61 1.80
N PRO A 100 2.26 7.54 1.59
CA PRO A 100 1.59 8.39 0.61
C PRO A 100 1.43 9.81 1.13
N VAL A 101 1.53 10.79 0.23
CA VAL A 101 1.19 12.19 0.48
C VAL A 101 0.12 12.58 -0.52
N MET A 102 -1.15 12.57 -0.07
CA MET A 102 -2.30 12.78 -0.95
C MET A 102 -2.76 14.23 -0.91
N PHE A 103 -2.90 14.84 -2.08
CA PHE A 103 -3.63 16.07 -2.28
C PHE A 103 -5.09 15.73 -2.51
N LYS A 104 -5.99 16.39 -1.77
CA LYS A 104 -7.42 16.12 -1.81
C LYS A 104 -8.16 17.36 -2.32
N PHE A 105 -8.98 17.14 -3.34
CA PHE A 105 -9.88 18.15 -3.86
C PHE A 105 -11.32 17.78 -3.53
N TYR A 106 -11.97 18.56 -2.67
CA TYR A 106 -13.36 18.39 -2.26
C TYR A 106 -14.30 18.93 -3.31
N VAL A 107 -14.93 18.03 -4.08
CA VAL A 107 -15.97 18.37 -5.07
C VAL A 107 -17.23 18.87 -4.35
N VAL A 108 -17.59 18.16 -3.28
CA VAL A 108 -18.59 18.55 -2.30
C VAL A 108 -18.03 18.27 -0.90
N PRO A 109 -18.59 18.84 0.17
CA PRO A 109 -18.03 18.66 1.53
C PRO A 109 -17.84 17.18 1.95
N ALA A 110 -18.68 16.29 1.42
CA ALA A 110 -18.62 14.86 1.73
C ALA A 110 -17.71 14.06 0.80
N LEU A 111 -17.31 14.57 -0.38
CA LEU A 111 -16.59 13.80 -1.39
C LEU A 111 -15.35 14.53 -1.87
N SER A 112 -14.20 13.89 -1.77
CA SER A 112 -12.95 14.36 -2.38
C SER A 112 -12.42 13.39 -3.44
N ILE A 113 -11.72 13.99 -4.42
CA ILE A 113 -10.81 13.31 -5.33
C ILE A 113 -9.42 13.46 -4.73
N ASP A 114 -8.72 12.36 -4.58
CA ASP A 114 -7.42 12.29 -3.93
C ASP A 114 -6.36 11.87 -4.95
N PHE A 115 -5.25 12.56 -5.03
CA PHE A 115 -4.12 12.17 -5.87
C PHE A 115 -2.80 12.52 -5.20
N GLY A 116 -1.75 11.74 -5.45
CA GLY A 116 -0.45 12.07 -4.89
C GLY A 116 0.59 10.96 -5.02
N PRO A 117 1.84 11.30 -4.72
CA PRO A 117 2.94 10.34 -4.70
C PRO A 117 2.86 9.44 -3.47
N GLN A 118 3.44 8.26 -3.62
CA GLN A 118 3.67 7.30 -2.55
C GLN A 118 5.09 6.80 -2.62
N VAL A 119 5.73 6.71 -1.45
CA VAL A 119 7.02 6.01 -1.30
C VAL A 119 6.78 4.82 -0.38
N GLY A 120 7.16 3.63 -0.83
CA GLY A 120 7.07 2.39 -0.08
C GLY A 120 8.46 1.90 0.32
N PHE A 121 8.59 1.46 1.57
CA PHE A 121 9.81 0.84 2.09
C PHE A 121 9.53 -0.64 2.32
N ASN A 122 10.22 -1.49 1.57
CA ASN A 122 10.10 -2.94 1.71
C ASN A 122 10.67 -3.41 3.04
N ILE A 123 9.83 -4.07 3.84
CA ILE A 123 10.21 -4.60 5.15
C ILE A 123 10.29 -6.12 5.18
N TYR A 124 9.65 -6.79 4.21
CA TYR A 124 9.56 -8.25 4.17
C TYR A 124 9.28 -8.72 2.74
N SER A 125 10.00 -9.75 2.27
CA SER A 125 9.78 -10.37 0.98
C SER A 125 10.03 -11.85 1.07
N LYS A 126 9.02 -12.67 0.77
CA LYS A 126 9.13 -14.13 0.66
C LYS A 126 8.30 -14.65 -0.50
N ASN A 127 8.87 -15.63 -1.19
CA ASN A 127 8.18 -16.42 -2.19
C ASN A 127 7.88 -17.80 -1.61
N THR A 128 6.66 -18.25 -1.78
CA THR A 128 6.22 -19.57 -1.36
C THR A 128 5.74 -20.34 -2.56
N GLN A 129 6.39 -21.49 -2.80
CA GLN A 129 6.06 -22.42 -3.88
C GLN A 129 5.40 -23.66 -3.29
N GLU A 130 4.23 -24.01 -3.78
CA GLU A 130 3.50 -25.22 -3.43
C GLU A 130 3.30 -26.07 -4.68
N LEU A 131 3.71 -27.33 -4.59
CA LEU A 131 3.46 -28.36 -5.61
C LEU A 131 2.48 -29.37 -5.02
N LYS A 132 1.38 -29.64 -5.71
CA LYS A 132 0.40 -30.68 -5.35
C LYS A 132 0.23 -31.63 -6.52
N ALA A 133 0.66 -32.89 -6.35
CA ALA A 133 0.53 -33.94 -7.35
C ALA A 133 0.00 -35.21 -6.69
N GLY A 134 -1.13 -35.74 -7.15
CA GLY A 134 -1.62 -37.07 -6.77
C GLY A 134 -1.86 -37.31 -5.26
N GLY A 135 -2.13 -36.28 -4.47
CA GLY A 135 -2.32 -36.40 -3.01
C GLY A 135 -1.07 -36.16 -2.18
N GLU A 136 0.10 -36.10 -2.78
CA GLU A 136 1.35 -35.68 -2.15
C GLU A 136 1.67 -34.23 -2.54
N GLY A 137 2.15 -33.43 -1.60
CA GLY A 137 2.46 -32.03 -1.81
C GLY A 137 3.72 -31.58 -1.08
N GLY A 138 4.49 -30.71 -1.72
CA GLY A 138 5.64 -30.05 -1.12
C GLY A 138 5.44 -28.54 -1.07
N LYS A 139 5.82 -27.93 0.05
CA LYS A 139 5.85 -26.47 0.22
C LYS A 139 7.27 -26.04 0.53
N LYS A 140 7.77 -25.07 -0.25
CA LYS A 140 9.08 -24.44 0.00
C LYS A 140 8.88 -22.92 0.06
N THR A 141 9.56 -22.29 1.00
CA THR A 141 9.54 -20.83 1.15
C THR A 141 10.97 -20.32 1.03
N TYR A 142 11.15 -19.34 0.17
CA TYR A 142 12.41 -18.68 -0.10
C TYR A 142 12.38 -17.24 0.38
N ASP A 143 13.46 -16.78 0.99
CA ASP A 143 13.63 -15.35 1.27
C ASP A 143 14.03 -14.64 -0.03
N MET A 144 13.28 -13.58 -0.39
CA MET A 144 13.51 -12.80 -1.61
C MET A 144 13.93 -11.37 -1.30
N LYS A 145 14.24 -11.04 -0.04
CA LYS A 145 14.53 -9.68 0.36
C LYS A 145 15.71 -9.07 -0.38
N ASP A 146 16.76 -9.85 -0.60
CA ASP A 146 17.96 -9.41 -1.33
C ASP A 146 17.68 -9.16 -2.81
N GLY A 147 16.70 -9.85 -3.38
CA GLY A 147 16.23 -9.69 -4.77
C GLY A 147 15.12 -8.66 -4.95
N THR A 148 14.50 -8.20 -3.87
CA THR A 148 13.46 -7.16 -3.91
C THR A 148 14.08 -5.79 -3.69
N LYS A 149 13.63 -4.77 -4.42
CA LYS A 149 14.07 -3.39 -4.19
C LYS A 149 13.56 -2.89 -2.84
N SER A 150 14.44 -2.22 -2.10
CA SER A 150 14.12 -1.71 -0.76
C SER A 150 13.14 -0.53 -0.79
N VAL A 151 13.07 0.19 -1.91
CA VAL A 151 12.21 1.36 -2.09
C VAL A 151 11.36 1.20 -3.33
N ASP A 152 10.09 1.46 -3.20
CA ASP A 152 9.09 1.53 -4.27
C ASP A 152 8.50 2.93 -4.34
N VAL A 153 8.30 3.46 -5.55
CA VAL A 153 7.69 4.76 -5.78
C VAL A 153 6.47 4.57 -6.66
N GLY A 154 5.37 5.21 -6.29
CA GLY A 154 4.12 5.12 -7.02
C GLY A 154 3.33 6.41 -7.02
N LEU A 155 2.26 6.41 -7.81
CA LEU A 155 1.24 7.46 -7.84
C LEU A 155 -0.10 6.88 -7.48
N GLY A 156 -0.80 7.53 -6.55
CA GLY A 156 -2.14 7.18 -6.12
C GLY A 156 -3.19 8.11 -6.70
N LEU A 157 -4.32 7.54 -7.10
CA LEU A 157 -5.55 8.25 -7.46
C LEU A 157 -6.71 7.58 -6.73
N GLY A 158 -7.58 8.36 -6.09
CA GLY A 158 -8.67 7.81 -5.32
C GLY A 158 -9.81 8.77 -5.08
N LEU A 159 -10.79 8.25 -4.35
CA LEU A 159 -11.95 8.99 -3.86
C LEU A 159 -12.09 8.73 -2.37
N THR A 160 -12.41 9.77 -1.62
CA THR A 160 -12.79 9.65 -0.21
C THR A 160 -14.19 10.21 -0.01
N TYR A 161 -15.07 9.39 0.59
CA TYR A 161 -16.42 9.80 0.96
C TYR A 161 -16.56 9.83 2.48
N ASN A 162 -16.93 10.98 3.01
CA ASN A 162 -17.19 11.20 4.43
C ASN A 162 -18.62 10.74 4.74
N ILE A 163 -18.75 9.60 5.45
CA ILE A 163 -20.04 9.06 5.89
C ILE A 163 -20.61 9.94 7.02
N THR A 164 -19.73 10.33 7.92
CA THR A 164 -20.01 11.29 9.00
C THR A 164 -18.87 12.31 9.08
N ASN A 165 -18.86 13.17 10.08
CA ASN A 165 -17.73 14.06 10.33
C ASN A 165 -16.47 13.28 10.72
N ASP A 166 -16.62 12.13 11.36
CA ASP A 166 -15.53 11.37 11.96
C ASP A 166 -15.18 10.11 11.16
N VAL A 167 -16.12 9.55 10.39
CA VAL A 167 -15.94 8.29 9.65
C VAL A 167 -15.95 8.54 8.16
N PHE A 168 -14.97 7.98 7.45
CA PHE A 168 -14.92 8.00 5.99
C PHE A 168 -14.59 6.63 5.40
N VAL A 169 -14.98 6.44 4.14
CA VAL A 169 -14.52 5.35 3.28
C VAL A 169 -13.68 5.93 2.16
N GLN A 170 -12.68 5.17 1.73
CA GLN A 170 -11.75 5.56 0.69
C GLN A 170 -11.55 4.42 -0.28
N GLY A 171 -11.70 4.69 -1.57
CA GLY A 171 -11.26 3.84 -2.66
C GLY A 171 -10.04 4.48 -3.32
N ARG A 172 -8.95 3.73 -3.51
CA ARG A 172 -7.73 4.24 -4.14
C ARG A 172 -7.10 3.18 -5.03
N TYR A 173 -6.57 3.60 -6.15
CA TYR A 173 -5.65 2.81 -6.95
C TYR A 173 -4.27 3.47 -6.89
N THR A 174 -3.25 2.66 -6.58
CA THR A 174 -1.84 3.09 -6.59
C THR A 174 -1.10 2.32 -7.67
N MET A 175 -0.51 3.05 -8.60
CA MET A 175 0.32 2.54 -9.66
C MET A 175 1.79 2.72 -9.31
N GLY A 176 2.53 1.63 -9.14
CA GLY A 176 3.97 1.64 -8.95
C GLY A 176 4.69 2.11 -10.22
N LEU A 177 5.63 2.99 -10.07
CA LEU A 177 6.45 3.53 -11.15
C LEU A 177 7.81 2.82 -11.23
N THR A 178 8.29 2.33 -10.09
CA THR A 178 9.54 1.59 -9.98
C THR A 178 9.32 0.09 -10.14
N GLU A 179 10.34 -0.59 -10.63
CA GLU A 179 10.36 -2.05 -10.67
C GLU A 179 10.49 -2.61 -9.24
N THR A 180 9.73 -3.66 -8.94
CA THR A 180 9.68 -4.29 -7.61
C THR A 180 10.92 -5.14 -7.35
N PHE A 181 11.40 -5.84 -8.38
CA PHE A 181 12.52 -6.77 -8.28
C PHE A 181 13.80 -6.21 -8.90
N LYS A 182 14.93 -6.70 -8.42
CA LYS A 182 16.23 -6.41 -9.05
C LYS A 182 16.43 -7.30 -10.28
N LYS A 183 17.21 -6.82 -11.25
CA LYS A 183 17.48 -7.55 -12.50
C LYS A 183 18.15 -8.91 -12.33
N GLU A 184 18.77 -9.16 -11.18
CA GLU A 184 19.43 -10.42 -10.83
C GLU A 184 18.45 -11.55 -10.51
N LEU A 185 17.18 -11.24 -10.24
CA LEU A 185 16.13 -12.26 -10.16
C LEU A 185 15.57 -12.50 -11.58
N GLU A 186 16.00 -13.60 -12.21
CA GLU A 186 15.62 -14.00 -13.57
C GLU A 186 14.12 -14.24 -13.77
N LEU A 187 13.35 -14.36 -12.68
CA LEU A 187 11.91 -14.68 -12.70
C LEU A 187 11.04 -13.68 -13.47
N PHE A 188 11.45 -12.42 -13.63
CA PHE A 188 10.61 -11.37 -14.26
C PHE A 188 11.39 -10.40 -15.16
N ASN A 189 12.60 -10.70 -15.58
CA ASN A 189 13.48 -9.72 -16.26
C ASN A 189 13.53 -8.35 -15.56
N GLY A 190 13.19 -8.30 -14.26
CA GLY A 190 13.21 -7.08 -13.45
C GLY A 190 12.11 -6.04 -13.78
N LYS A 191 11.15 -6.34 -14.67
CA LYS A 191 10.20 -5.34 -15.20
C LYS A 191 8.85 -5.28 -14.47
N ALA A 192 8.62 -6.14 -13.47
CA ALA A 192 7.38 -6.15 -12.69
C ALA A 192 7.28 -4.93 -11.78
N LYS A 193 6.16 -4.22 -11.82
CA LYS A 193 5.82 -3.08 -10.98
C LYS A 193 4.57 -3.39 -10.17
N ASN A 194 4.46 -2.80 -8.97
CA ASN A 194 3.30 -2.99 -8.11
C ASN A 194 2.07 -2.24 -8.65
N GLY A 195 0.91 -2.90 -8.60
CA GLY A 195 -0.40 -2.28 -8.76
C GLY A 195 -1.27 -2.64 -7.55
N ASN A 196 -1.97 -1.65 -7.00
CA ASN A 196 -2.76 -1.85 -5.78
C ASN A 196 -4.08 -1.10 -5.87
N ALA A 197 -5.20 -1.84 -5.91
CA ALA A 197 -6.54 -1.31 -5.73
C ALA A 197 -6.98 -1.54 -4.29
N GLN A 198 -7.35 -0.48 -3.58
CA GLN A 198 -7.63 -0.54 -2.15
C GLN A 198 -8.98 0.08 -1.79
N ILE A 199 -9.62 -0.51 -0.78
CA ILE A 199 -10.78 0.06 -0.11
C ILE A 199 -10.45 0.11 1.38
N ALA A 200 -10.61 1.27 1.99
CA ALA A 200 -10.30 1.50 3.39
C ALA A 200 -11.41 2.27 4.10
N ILE A 201 -11.52 2.06 5.39
CA ILE A 201 -12.32 2.86 6.31
C ILE A 201 -11.37 3.53 7.30
N GLY A 202 -11.65 4.78 7.64
CA GLY A 202 -10.88 5.53 8.62
C GLY A 202 -11.76 6.29 9.58
N TYR A 203 -11.18 6.59 10.74
CA TYR A 203 -11.79 7.40 11.79
C TYR A 203 -10.94 8.64 12.05
N ARG A 204 -11.56 9.80 12.16
CA ARG A 204 -10.92 11.10 12.44
C ARG A 204 -11.16 11.53 13.87
N PHE A 205 -10.12 12.06 14.46
CA PHE A 205 -10.16 12.79 15.73
C PHE A 205 -10.09 14.29 15.49
#